data_4e3c9860cd6e4d1662e37d1ce8da2f64
#
_entry.id   4e3c9860cd6e4d1662e37d1ce8da2f64
#
_cell.length_a   1.000
_cell.length_b   1.000
_cell.length_c   1.000
_cell.angle_alpha   90.00
_cell.angle_beta   90.00
_cell.angle_gamma   90.00
#
_symmetry.space_group_name_H-M   'P 1'
#
loop_
_entity.id
_entity.type
_entity.pdbx_description
1 polymer ?
#
loop_
_entity_poly.entity_id
_entity_poly.type
_entity_poly.pdbx_seq_one_letter_code
_entity_poly.pdbx_strand_id
1 'polypeptide(L)'
;IGRGLSLPVDKDGQRVFDPAINVLTVVANESYEDFARKLQIEIEEDCGVNFVGKTKDAKKRVEVKLTKQFGSEEFLDIWNRIKHRTRFQVQIDIETLIKQVTTRLQLDPTSTLTLQNRTGRITMSQEEGVATLAVREGKSAVVTYQYKTFGVPDCLSMLATRTRLSKSTLFRIIKKADIASAILANPNAFTERCASVIEEELQAMIIDGIKYEKLETGNQTVDCWSMELFKDAEITSYIGPELVALKDSGKSLYDYIPVDSSVESQFARDLESREDVKLFFKLPFWFVIDTPLGTYNPDWAVVLQDSTRVYFVAETKSETQLKDHTQRLRPLEQNKIECGKKHFASMQDVQFKVVSDARELTPYGH
;
A
#
# COMPACT_ATOMS: atom_id res chain seq x y z
N ILE A 1 -21.12 -0.67 6.66
CA ILE A 1 -21.99 -0.54 5.47
C ILE A 1 -23.46 -0.68 5.87
N GLY A 2 -23.86 -1.69 6.65
CA GLY A 2 -25.27 -1.96 6.98
C GLY A 2 -26.08 -0.80 7.60
N ARG A 3 -25.46 0.15 8.30
CA ARG A 3 -26.15 1.31 8.88
C ARG A 3 -26.39 2.44 7.88
N GLY A 4 -25.58 2.56 6.82
CA GLY A 4 -25.76 3.58 5.77
C GLY A 4 -26.81 3.22 4.73
N LEU A 5 -27.25 1.97 4.69
CA LEU A 5 -28.24 1.47 3.73
C LEU A 5 -29.66 1.36 4.32
N SER A 6 -29.86 1.79 5.58
CA SER A 6 -31.19 1.80 6.19
C SER A 6 -31.97 3.04 5.74
N LEU A 7 -33.24 2.84 5.38
CA LEU A 7 -34.14 3.94 5.07
C LEU A 7 -34.24 4.92 6.27
N PRO A 8 -34.20 6.24 6.04
CA PRO A 8 -34.38 7.21 7.09
C PRO A 8 -35.75 7.06 7.75
N VAL A 9 -35.84 7.53 8.97
CA VAL A 9 -37.05 7.46 9.79
C VAL A 9 -37.51 8.90 10.04
N ASP A 10 -38.78 9.15 9.89
CA ASP A 10 -39.38 10.46 10.18
C ASP A 10 -39.52 10.71 11.70
N LYS A 11 -40.04 11.90 12.08
CA LYS A 11 -40.23 12.28 13.47
C LYS A 11 -41.23 11.38 14.23
N ASP A 12 -42.08 10.65 13.52
CA ASP A 12 -43.09 9.75 14.06
C ASP A 12 -42.63 8.29 14.10
N GLY A 13 -41.35 8.04 13.76
CA GLY A 13 -40.71 6.72 13.77
C GLY A 13 -41.05 5.85 12.54
N GLN A 14 -41.67 6.42 11.50
CA GLN A 14 -42.01 5.71 10.28
C GLN A 14 -40.85 5.78 9.25
N ARG A 15 -40.69 4.71 8.49
CA ARG A 15 -39.68 4.68 7.42
C ARG A 15 -40.12 5.51 6.23
N VAL A 16 -39.23 6.39 5.77
CA VAL A 16 -39.49 7.28 4.63
C VAL A 16 -39.08 6.54 3.35
N PHE A 17 -40.03 6.43 2.40
CA PHE A 17 -39.83 5.78 1.10
C PHE A 17 -39.71 6.78 -0.07
N ASP A 18 -39.65 8.09 0.22
CA ASP A 18 -39.52 9.09 -0.82
C ASP A 18 -38.13 9.04 -1.50
N PRO A 19 -38.07 8.78 -2.83
CA PRO A 19 -36.81 8.73 -3.55
C PRO A 19 -36.00 10.04 -3.54
N ALA A 20 -36.66 11.19 -3.33
CA ALA A 20 -36.00 12.49 -3.24
C ALA A 20 -35.23 12.65 -1.90
N ILE A 21 -35.70 11.96 -0.86
CA ILE A 21 -35.07 11.95 0.47
C ILE A 21 -34.06 10.80 0.59
N ASN A 22 -34.37 9.66 -0.03
CA ASN A 22 -33.55 8.45 0.03
C ASN A 22 -32.39 8.47 -0.99
N VAL A 23 -31.60 9.53 -0.96
CA VAL A 23 -30.42 9.67 -1.82
C VAL A 23 -29.19 9.16 -1.07
N LEU A 24 -28.61 8.06 -1.53
CA LEU A 24 -27.33 7.58 -1.07
C LEU A 24 -26.21 8.20 -1.91
N THR A 25 -25.37 9.00 -1.29
CA THR A 25 -24.16 9.51 -1.94
C THR A 25 -22.96 8.62 -1.56
N VAL A 26 -22.40 7.96 -2.53
CA VAL A 26 -21.20 7.14 -2.36
C VAL A 26 -20.02 7.88 -2.95
N VAL A 27 -19.01 8.17 -2.13
CA VAL A 27 -17.72 8.71 -2.57
C VAL A 27 -16.75 7.53 -2.62
N ALA A 28 -16.43 7.10 -3.82
CA ALA A 28 -15.53 5.98 -4.05
C ALA A 28 -14.11 6.48 -4.40
N ASN A 29 -13.08 5.82 -3.85
CA ASN A 29 -11.73 5.86 -4.40
C ASN A 29 -11.55 4.68 -5.38
N GLU A 30 -10.46 4.66 -6.15
CA GLU A 30 -10.22 3.66 -7.20
C GLU A 30 -10.35 2.20 -6.71
N SER A 31 -9.81 1.89 -5.53
CA SER A 31 -9.93 0.55 -4.94
C SER A 31 -11.35 0.22 -4.46
N TYR A 32 -12.16 1.25 -4.20
CA TYR A 32 -13.56 1.09 -3.80
C TYR A 32 -14.50 0.99 -5.00
N GLU A 33 -14.11 1.50 -6.15
CA GLU A 33 -14.93 1.45 -7.37
C GLU A 33 -15.16 0.02 -7.85
N ASP A 34 -14.10 -0.78 -7.93
CA ASP A 34 -14.19 -2.20 -8.28
C ASP A 34 -15.01 -2.98 -7.26
N PHE A 35 -14.88 -2.66 -5.99
CA PHE A 35 -15.70 -3.25 -4.93
C PHE A 35 -17.17 -2.82 -5.07
N ALA A 36 -17.44 -1.54 -5.29
CA ALA A 36 -18.79 -1.03 -5.47
C ALA A 36 -19.47 -1.63 -6.70
N ARG A 37 -18.74 -1.77 -7.80
CA ARG A 37 -19.23 -2.43 -9.03
C ARG A 37 -19.58 -3.89 -8.82
N LYS A 38 -18.72 -4.65 -8.14
CA LYS A 38 -18.99 -6.04 -7.78
C LYS A 38 -20.20 -6.17 -6.87
N LEU A 39 -20.31 -5.28 -5.87
CA LEU A 39 -21.44 -5.26 -4.97
C LEU A 39 -22.77 -4.90 -5.68
N GLN A 40 -22.72 -3.98 -6.65
CA GLN A 40 -23.89 -3.66 -7.48
C GLN A 40 -24.36 -4.87 -8.29
N ILE A 41 -23.43 -5.59 -8.92
CA ILE A 41 -23.73 -6.81 -9.67
C ILE A 41 -24.35 -7.87 -8.75
N GLU A 42 -23.77 -8.07 -7.58
CA GLU A 42 -24.30 -9.04 -6.57
C GLU A 42 -25.72 -8.66 -6.10
N ILE A 43 -25.97 -7.38 -5.86
CA ILE A 43 -27.33 -6.90 -5.49
C ILE A 43 -28.30 -7.02 -6.67
N GLU A 44 -27.87 -6.79 -7.90
CA GLU A 44 -28.71 -6.97 -9.10
C GLU A 44 -29.10 -8.43 -9.27
N GLU A 45 -28.17 -9.36 -9.06
CA GLU A 45 -28.40 -10.80 -9.14
C GLU A 45 -29.30 -11.31 -8.01
N ASP A 46 -29.04 -10.88 -6.78
CA ASP A 46 -29.77 -11.38 -5.59
C ASP A 46 -31.16 -10.76 -5.42
N CYS A 47 -31.30 -9.47 -5.74
CA CYS A 47 -32.53 -8.70 -5.46
C CYS A 47 -33.33 -8.35 -6.71
N GLY A 48 -32.83 -8.62 -7.91
CA GLY A 48 -33.49 -8.27 -9.18
C GLY A 48 -33.61 -6.75 -9.40
N VAL A 49 -32.81 -5.95 -8.71
CA VAL A 49 -32.79 -4.48 -8.81
C VAL A 49 -31.84 -4.06 -9.91
N ASN A 50 -32.30 -3.37 -10.94
CA ASN A 50 -31.44 -2.84 -11.98
C ASN A 50 -30.98 -1.42 -11.61
N PHE A 51 -29.65 -1.19 -11.56
CA PHE A 51 -29.01 0.10 -11.27
C PHE A 51 -28.77 0.95 -12.53
N VAL A 52 -28.97 0.41 -13.73
CA VAL A 52 -28.78 1.17 -14.98
C VAL A 52 -29.68 2.40 -15.01
N GLY A 53 -29.08 3.57 -15.13
CA GLY A 53 -29.77 4.87 -15.15
C GLY A 53 -30.27 5.39 -13.80
N LYS A 54 -30.12 4.63 -12.71
CA LYS A 54 -30.48 5.08 -11.34
C LYS A 54 -29.34 5.74 -10.60
N THR A 55 -28.10 5.50 -11.02
CA THR A 55 -26.92 6.19 -10.51
C THR A 55 -26.67 7.44 -11.34
N LYS A 56 -26.65 8.61 -10.69
CA LYS A 56 -26.26 9.87 -11.32
C LYS A 56 -24.88 10.25 -10.84
N ASP A 57 -24.01 10.60 -11.77
CA ASP A 57 -22.70 11.16 -11.46
C ASP A 57 -22.87 12.54 -10.81
N ALA A 58 -22.46 12.66 -9.56
CA ALA A 58 -22.61 13.91 -8.80
C ALA A 58 -21.54 14.96 -9.15
N LYS A 59 -20.52 14.60 -9.91
CA LYS A 59 -19.45 15.51 -10.34
C LYS A 59 -19.43 15.67 -11.85
N LYS A 60 -19.04 16.88 -12.26
CA LYS A 60 -18.83 17.23 -13.66
C LYS A 60 -17.63 16.41 -14.18
N ARG A 61 -17.86 15.55 -15.15
CA ARG A 61 -16.76 14.83 -15.83
C ARG A 61 -15.92 15.85 -16.58
N VAL A 62 -14.63 15.82 -16.35
CA VAL A 62 -13.65 16.52 -17.15
C VAL A 62 -13.00 15.50 -18.07
N GLU A 63 -13.11 15.72 -19.38
CA GLU A 63 -12.43 14.93 -20.38
C GLU A 63 -10.98 15.39 -20.44
N VAL A 64 -10.05 14.54 -20.06
CA VAL A 64 -8.62 14.82 -20.11
C VAL A 64 -8.09 14.45 -21.49
N LYS A 65 -7.45 15.40 -22.17
CA LYS A 65 -6.98 15.25 -23.56
C LYS A 65 -5.48 15.13 -23.65
N LEU A 66 -5.02 14.27 -24.54
CA LEU A 66 -3.61 14.22 -24.92
C LEU A 66 -3.21 15.52 -25.61
N THR A 67 -2.04 16.03 -25.26
CA THR A 67 -1.42 17.20 -25.87
C THR A 67 -0.55 16.80 -27.06
N LYS A 68 0.00 17.79 -27.78
CA LYS A 68 1.00 17.58 -28.84
C LYS A 68 2.30 16.93 -28.35
N GLN A 69 2.51 16.83 -27.04
CA GLN A 69 3.69 16.18 -26.47
C GLN A 69 3.63 14.65 -26.59
N PHE A 70 2.44 14.07 -26.79
CA PHE A 70 2.35 12.65 -27.11
C PHE A 70 3.00 12.38 -28.46
N GLY A 71 4.06 11.57 -28.49
CA GLY A 71 4.86 11.30 -29.67
C GLY A 71 5.97 12.32 -29.96
N SER A 72 6.18 13.33 -29.10
CA SER A 72 7.34 14.22 -29.18
C SER A 72 8.66 13.45 -28.99
N GLU A 73 9.76 14.06 -29.39
CA GLU A 73 11.10 13.48 -29.19
C GLU A 73 11.36 13.20 -27.71
N GLU A 74 11.02 14.15 -26.84
CA GLU A 74 11.19 14.03 -25.39
C GLU A 74 10.39 12.87 -24.82
N PHE A 75 9.14 12.69 -25.28
CA PHE A 75 8.30 11.56 -24.86
C PHE A 75 8.87 10.23 -25.34
N LEU A 76 9.24 10.13 -26.61
CA LEU A 76 9.80 8.90 -27.17
C LEU A 76 11.12 8.52 -26.50
N ASP A 77 11.95 9.50 -26.16
CA ASP A 77 13.21 9.29 -25.50
C ASP A 77 13.04 8.67 -24.11
N ILE A 78 12.20 9.26 -23.25
CA ILE A 78 11.97 8.72 -21.91
C ILE A 78 11.19 7.40 -21.99
N TRP A 79 10.17 7.32 -22.86
CA TRP A 79 9.36 6.13 -23.00
C TRP A 79 10.19 4.92 -23.43
N ASN A 80 11.05 5.07 -24.42
CA ASN A 80 11.92 4.00 -24.88
C ASN A 80 12.88 3.47 -23.79
N ARG A 81 13.21 4.28 -22.79
CA ARG A 81 14.02 3.87 -21.64
C ARG A 81 13.23 3.09 -20.61
N ILE A 82 12.00 3.53 -20.31
CA ILE A 82 11.20 2.98 -19.19
C ILE A 82 10.19 1.90 -19.61
N LYS A 83 9.81 1.80 -20.88
CA LYS A 83 8.74 0.90 -21.36
C LYS A 83 9.02 -0.59 -21.19
N HIS A 84 10.25 -0.99 -20.91
CA HIS A 84 10.63 -2.40 -20.80
C HIS A 84 10.05 -3.02 -19.55
N ARG A 85 9.35 -4.13 -19.72
CA ARG A 85 8.97 -4.99 -18.61
C ARG A 85 10.18 -5.77 -18.13
N THR A 86 10.19 -6.09 -16.87
CA THR A 86 11.26 -6.85 -16.25
C THR A 86 10.71 -8.04 -15.51
N ARG A 87 11.54 -9.03 -15.31
CA ARG A 87 11.37 -10.08 -14.31
C ARG A 87 12.39 -9.86 -13.19
N PHE A 88 12.03 -10.29 -12.01
CA PHE A 88 12.96 -10.26 -10.89
C PHE A 88 13.40 -11.66 -10.49
N GLN A 89 14.59 -11.73 -9.94
CA GLN A 89 15.14 -12.91 -9.26
C GLN A 89 15.56 -12.49 -7.86
N VAL A 90 15.31 -13.34 -6.87
CA VAL A 90 15.70 -13.08 -5.48
C VAL A 90 16.63 -14.19 -5.02
N GLN A 91 17.79 -13.81 -4.50
CA GLN A 91 18.72 -14.73 -3.86
C GLN A 91 18.69 -14.51 -2.35
N ILE A 92 18.30 -15.54 -1.60
CA ILE A 92 18.26 -15.51 -0.14
C ILE A 92 19.35 -16.46 0.39
N ASP A 93 20.26 -15.90 1.18
CA ASP A 93 21.22 -16.71 1.93
C ASP A 93 20.62 -17.12 3.27
N ILE A 94 20.26 -18.40 3.38
CA ILE A 94 19.62 -18.97 4.59
C ILE A 94 20.55 -18.91 5.81
N GLU A 95 21.87 -19.03 5.65
CA GLU A 95 22.79 -18.96 6.79
C GLU A 95 22.87 -17.55 7.36
N THR A 96 22.90 -16.55 6.48
CA THR A 96 22.83 -15.13 6.89
C THR A 96 21.49 -14.82 7.55
N LEU A 97 20.37 -15.32 7.02
CA LEU A 97 19.05 -15.18 7.63
C LEU A 97 19.04 -15.75 9.06
N ILE A 98 19.49 -16.99 9.24
CA ILE A 98 19.57 -17.63 10.56
C ILE A 98 20.39 -16.78 11.53
N LYS A 99 21.52 -16.24 11.09
CA LYS A 99 22.40 -15.39 11.92
C LYS A 99 21.69 -14.12 12.36
N GLN A 100 21.09 -13.38 11.41
CA GLN A 100 20.40 -12.10 11.69
C GLN A 100 19.21 -12.29 12.62
N VAL A 101 18.32 -13.23 12.30
CA VAL A 101 17.15 -13.55 13.12
C VAL A 101 17.56 -13.98 14.53
N THR A 102 18.58 -14.86 14.64
CA THR A 102 19.09 -15.32 15.95
C THR A 102 19.54 -14.14 16.81
N THR A 103 20.36 -13.26 16.25
CA THR A 103 20.87 -12.07 16.96
C THR A 103 19.74 -11.18 17.47
N ARG A 104 18.72 -10.91 16.63
CA ARG A 104 17.58 -10.07 17.02
C ARG A 104 16.71 -10.71 18.09
N LEU A 105 16.46 -12.02 18.00
CA LEU A 105 15.67 -12.74 19.00
C LEU A 105 16.37 -12.80 20.38
N GLN A 106 17.69 -12.81 20.40
CA GLN A 106 18.48 -12.75 21.65
C GLN A 106 18.43 -11.38 22.31
N LEU A 107 18.38 -10.29 21.53
CA LEU A 107 18.35 -8.92 22.05
C LEU A 107 17.00 -8.52 22.63
N ASP A 108 15.92 -9.15 22.19
CA ASP A 108 14.56 -8.80 22.58
C ASP A 108 13.76 -10.06 22.98
N PRO A 109 13.89 -10.50 24.22
CA PRO A 109 13.29 -11.73 24.69
C PRO A 109 11.76 -11.65 24.78
N THR A 110 11.11 -12.78 24.56
CA THR A 110 9.66 -12.91 24.69
C THR A 110 9.17 -12.64 26.11
N SER A 111 8.13 -11.83 26.27
CA SER A 111 7.52 -11.55 27.55
C SER A 111 6.80 -12.77 28.15
N THR A 112 6.86 -12.93 29.46
CA THR A 112 6.11 -13.97 30.19
C THR A 112 4.62 -13.66 30.21
N LEU A 113 3.78 -14.70 30.17
CA LEU A 113 2.35 -14.55 30.31
C LEU A 113 1.98 -14.20 31.74
N THR A 114 1.37 -13.04 31.95
CA THR A 114 0.79 -12.64 33.23
C THR A 114 -0.72 -12.60 33.12
N LEU A 115 -1.42 -13.33 33.98
CA LEU A 115 -2.87 -13.29 34.08
C LEU A 115 -3.29 -12.35 35.21
N GLN A 116 -4.15 -11.38 34.87
CA GLN A 116 -4.78 -10.51 35.83
C GLN A 116 -6.14 -11.13 36.24
N ASN A 117 -6.20 -11.73 37.41
CA ASN A 117 -7.45 -12.26 37.92
C ASN A 117 -8.16 -11.14 38.69
N ARG A 118 -9.35 -10.73 38.22
CA ARG A 118 -10.20 -9.77 38.92
C ARG A 118 -11.47 -10.48 39.37
N THR A 119 -11.71 -10.50 40.67
CA THR A 119 -12.97 -10.99 41.21
C THR A 119 -13.92 -9.82 41.38
N GLY A 120 -15.13 -9.94 40.92
CA GLY A 120 -16.20 -8.95 41.10
C GLY A 120 -17.43 -9.61 41.71
N ARG A 121 -18.17 -8.87 42.54
CA ARG A 121 -19.49 -9.30 43.03
C ARG A 121 -20.53 -8.51 42.26
N ILE A 122 -21.42 -9.22 41.56
CA ILE A 122 -22.59 -8.63 40.91
C ILE A 122 -23.74 -8.74 41.91
N THR A 123 -24.31 -7.62 42.28
CA THR A 123 -25.54 -7.57 43.11
C THR A 123 -26.67 -7.08 42.23
N MET A 124 -27.75 -7.81 42.21
CA MET A 124 -28.98 -7.48 41.50
C MET A 124 -29.99 -6.99 42.55
N SER A 125 -30.43 -5.77 42.47
CA SER A 125 -31.54 -5.24 43.26
C SER A 125 -32.68 -4.85 42.37
N GLN A 126 -33.89 -5.17 42.79
CA GLN A 126 -35.11 -4.82 42.11
C GLN A 126 -35.92 -3.90 43.05
N GLU A 127 -35.97 -2.63 42.68
CA GLU A 127 -36.84 -1.66 43.35
C GLU A 127 -37.83 -1.11 42.32
N GLU A 128 -39.11 -1.07 42.69
CA GLU A 128 -40.23 -0.54 41.89
C GLU A 128 -40.30 -1.06 40.45
N GLY A 129 -40.02 -2.33 40.21
CA GLY A 129 -40.10 -2.95 38.89
C GLY A 129 -38.90 -2.71 37.97
N VAL A 130 -37.88 -1.99 38.40
CA VAL A 130 -36.62 -1.76 37.67
C VAL A 130 -35.51 -2.60 38.27
N ALA A 131 -34.89 -3.47 37.44
CA ALA A 131 -33.74 -4.26 37.84
C ALA A 131 -32.47 -3.42 37.67
N THR A 132 -31.79 -3.10 38.76
CA THR A 132 -30.48 -2.41 38.75
C THR A 132 -29.36 -3.41 39.02
N LEU A 133 -28.36 -3.41 38.15
CA LEU A 133 -27.14 -4.22 38.25
C LEU A 133 -26.00 -3.36 38.79
N ALA A 134 -25.54 -3.67 40.02
CA ALA A 134 -24.36 -3.04 40.58
C ALA A 134 -23.18 -4.04 40.55
N VAL A 135 -22.09 -3.65 39.93
CA VAL A 135 -20.84 -4.40 39.87
C VAL A 135 -19.87 -3.76 40.85
N ARG A 136 -19.49 -4.48 41.90
CA ARG A 136 -18.39 -4.07 42.83
C ARG A 136 -17.13 -4.83 42.46
N GLU A 137 -16.09 -4.10 42.16
CA GLU A 137 -14.75 -4.69 41.91
C GLU A 137 -14.20 -5.26 43.22
N GLY A 138 -13.75 -6.51 43.15
CA GLY A 138 -13.08 -7.21 44.22
C GLY A 138 -11.55 -7.11 44.13
N LYS A 139 -10.86 -8.01 44.80
CA LYS A 139 -9.39 -8.06 44.81
C LYS A 139 -8.84 -8.43 43.44
N SER A 140 -7.84 -7.67 43.00
CA SER A 140 -7.04 -8.00 41.81
C SER A 140 -5.76 -8.71 42.23
N ALA A 141 -5.45 -9.84 41.61
CA ALA A 141 -4.18 -10.55 41.78
C ALA A 141 -3.55 -10.79 40.40
N VAL A 142 -2.26 -10.52 40.31
CA VAL A 142 -1.45 -10.83 39.13
C VAL A 142 -0.76 -12.17 39.38
N VAL A 143 -0.99 -13.14 38.52
CA VAL A 143 -0.37 -14.47 38.61
C VAL A 143 0.43 -14.71 37.33
N THR A 144 1.72 -15.02 37.50
CA THR A 144 2.57 -15.47 36.41
C THR A 144 2.21 -16.91 36.03
N TYR A 145 1.83 -17.14 34.82
CA TYR A 145 1.39 -18.43 34.33
C TYR A 145 2.52 -19.13 33.56
N GLN A 146 2.72 -20.41 33.79
CA GLN A 146 3.61 -21.25 33.02
C GLN A 146 2.84 -22.45 32.45
N TYR A 147 3.03 -22.73 31.16
CA TYR A 147 2.43 -23.89 30.46
C TYR A 147 3.06 -25.22 30.92
N LYS A 148 2.90 -25.57 32.20
CA LYS A 148 3.40 -26.87 32.71
C LYS A 148 2.42 -28.01 32.59
N THR A 149 1.14 -27.71 32.42
CA THR A 149 0.06 -28.71 32.55
C THR A 149 -0.71 -28.97 31.26
N PHE A 150 -0.59 -28.11 30.26
CA PHE A 150 -1.25 -28.26 28.96
C PHE A 150 -0.22 -28.51 27.87
N GLY A 151 -0.58 -29.29 26.84
CA GLY A 151 0.31 -29.53 25.71
C GLY A 151 0.77 -28.20 25.09
N VAL A 152 2.07 -28.05 24.88
CA VAL A 152 2.64 -26.91 24.17
C VAL A 152 2.14 -26.96 22.72
N PRO A 153 1.57 -25.87 22.16
CA PRO A 153 1.16 -25.86 20.76
C PRO A 153 2.36 -26.10 19.82
N ASP A 154 2.09 -26.67 18.64
CA ASP A 154 3.15 -26.88 17.65
C ASP A 154 3.58 -25.54 17.02
N CYS A 155 4.38 -24.78 17.76
CA CYS A 155 4.93 -23.49 17.35
C CYS A 155 5.73 -23.58 16.04
N LEU A 156 6.40 -24.71 15.78
CA LEU A 156 7.15 -24.90 14.52
C LEU A 156 6.23 -24.96 13.31
N SER A 157 5.10 -25.69 13.42
CA SER A 157 4.12 -25.72 12.34
C SER A 157 3.45 -24.37 12.12
N MET A 158 3.13 -23.64 13.19
CA MET A 158 2.56 -22.30 13.11
C MET A 158 3.55 -21.33 12.42
N LEU A 159 4.80 -21.33 12.81
CA LEU A 159 5.87 -20.54 12.20
C LEU A 159 6.08 -20.93 10.73
N ALA A 160 6.13 -22.23 10.41
CA ALA A 160 6.33 -22.70 9.04
C ALA A 160 5.20 -22.25 8.10
N THR A 161 3.95 -22.31 8.58
CA THR A 161 2.79 -21.84 7.82
C THR A 161 2.86 -20.35 7.55
N ARG A 162 3.25 -19.55 8.54
CA ARG A 162 3.29 -18.09 8.45
C ARG A 162 4.49 -17.59 7.64
N THR A 163 5.69 -18.08 7.94
CA THR A 163 6.94 -17.60 7.32
C THR A 163 7.30 -18.31 6.02
N ARG A 164 6.64 -19.46 5.72
CA ARG A 164 6.94 -20.37 4.61
C ARG A 164 8.36 -20.94 4.64
N LEU A 165 9.05 -20.85 5.74
CA LEU A 165 10.34 -21.51 5.96
C LEU A 165 10.15 -22.99 6.34
N SER A 166 11.18 -23.81 6.05
CA SER A 166 11.18 -25.19 6.47
C SER A 166 11.26 -25.31 7.99
N LYS A 167 10.60 -26.35 8.56
CA LYS A 167 10.70 -26.62 10.01
C LYS A 167 12.15 -26.82 10.45
N SER A 168 13.01 -27.37 9.59
CA SER A 168 14.44 -27.53 9.85
C SER A 168 15.14 -26.19 10.05
N THR A 169 14.87 -25.21 9.17
CA THR A 169 15.43 -23.85 9.28
C THR A 169 14.96 -23.18 10.57
N LEU A 170 13.65 -23.26 10.87
CA LEU A 170 13.06 -22.70 12.08
C LEU A 170 13.64 -23.34 13.35
N PHE A 171 13.81 -24.64 13.36
CA PHE A 171 14.44 -25.34 14.48
C PHE A 171 15.89 -24.88 14.70
N ARG A 172 16.66 -24.69 13.62
CA ARG A 172 18.01 -24.13 13.69
C ARG A 172 18.06 -22.73 14.29
N ILE A 173 17.10 -21.86 13.91
CA ILE A 173 16.97 -20.52 14.48
C ILE A 173 16.71 -20.60 15.99
N ILE A 174 15.68 -21.34 16.41
CA ILE A 174 15.28 -21.45 17.83
C ILE A 174 16.42 -22.04 18.68
N LYS A 175 17.07 -23.10 18.17
CA LYS A 175 18.19 -23.75 18.86
C LYS A 175 19.37 -22.80 18.97
N LYS A 176 19.73 -22.08 17.92
CA LYS A 176 20.88 -21.18 17.89
C LYS A 176 20.64 -19.91 18.73
N ALA A 177 19.38 -19.43 18.80
CA ALA A 177 19.00 -18.32 19.63
C ALA A 177 18.92 -18.68 21.14
N ASP A 178 18.89 -19.96 21.46
CA ASP A 178 18.72 -20.48 22.84
C ASP A 178 17.47 -19.95 23.57
N ILE A 179 16.37 -19.83 22.82
CA ILE A 179 15.12 -19.24 23.31
C ILE A 179 14.01 -20.29 23.53
N ALA A 180 14.33 -21.57 23.52
CA ALA A 180 13.34 -22.63 23.67
C ALA A 180 12.51 -22.53 24.96
N SER A 181 13.09 -22.00 26.04
CA SER A 181 12.42 -21.77 27.31
C SER A 181 11.26 -20.75 27.21
N ALA A 182 11.33 -19.82 26.26
CA ALA A 182 10.29 -18.83 26.03
C ALA A 182 8.99 -19.46 25.52
N ILE A 183 9.05 -20.62 24.83
CA ILE A 183 7.89 -21.39 24.40
C ILE A 183 7.03 -21.79 25.60
N LEU A 184 7.68 -22.24 26.69
CA LEU A 184 6.98 -22.65 27.93
C LEU A 184 6.43 -21.45 28.72
N ALA A 185 7.08 -20.31 28.61
CA ALA A 185 6.64 -19.08 29.27
C ALA A 185 5.42 -18.47 28.61
N ASN A 186 5.41 -18.37 27.29
CA ASN A 186 4.29 -17.82 26.51
C ASN A 186 4.37 -18.24 25.04
N PRO A 187 3.79 -19.40 24.64
CA PRO A 187 3.92 -19.93 23.30
C PRO A 187 3.33 -19.02 22.23
N ASN A 188 2.25 -18.28 22.52
CA ASN A 188 1.64 -17.36 21.56
C ASN A 188 2.54 -16.14 21.33
N ALA A 189 2.97 -15.46 22.37
CA ALA A 189 3.89 -14.32 22.25
C ALA A 189 5.22 -14.74 21.62
N PHE A 190 5.72 -15.94 21.93
CA PHE A 190 6.89 -16.53 21.29
C PHE A 190 6.69 -16.68 19.78
N THR A 191 5.58 -17.30 19.36
CA THR A 191 5.30 -17.53 17.93
C THR A 191 5.14 -16.20 17.19
N GLU A 192 4.37 -15.25 17.72
CA GLU A 192 4.20 -13.92 17.13
C GLU A 192 5.53 -13.19 17.00
N ARG A 193 6.35 -13.18 18.05
CA ARG A 193 7.65 -12.52 18.05
C ARG A 193 8.61 -13.13 17.05
N CYS A 194 8.74 -14.46 17.05
CA CYS A 194 9.59 -15.16 16.09
C CYS A 194 9.14 -14.92 14.65
N ALA A 195 7.84 -15.01 14.38
CA ALA A 195 7.30 -14.76 13.05
C ALA A 195 7.60 -13.33 12.58
N SER A 196 7.33 -12.33 13.42
CA SER A 196 7.58 -10.91 13.10
C SER A 196 9.05 -10.65 12.75
N VAL A 197 9.97 -11.13 13.58
CA VAL A 197 11.41 -10.94 13.32
C VAL A 197 11.84 -11.66 12.05
N ILE A 198 11.37 -12.88 11.82
CA ILE A 198 11.69 -13.65 10.60
C ILE A 198 11.14 -12.94 9.37
N GLU A 199 9.90 -12.47 9.40
CA GLU A 199 9.25 -11.75 8.29
C GLU A 199 10.00 -10.46 7.95
N GLU A 200 10.40 -9.68 8.95
CA GLU A 200 11.16 -8.44 8.75
C GLU A 200 12.54 -8.72 8.12
N GLU A 201 13.28 -9.70 8.63
CA GLU A 201 14.59 -10.06 8.07
C GLU A 201 14.48 -10.66 6.67
N LEU A 202 13.46 -11.50 6.42
CA LEU A 202 13.18 -12.02 5.08
C LEU A 202 12.88 -10.89 4.10
N GLN A 203 12.04 -9.93 4.47
CA GLN A 203 11.73 -8.79 3.62
C GLN A 203 12.97 -7.97 3.31
N ALA A 204 13.82 -7.69 4.31
CA ALA A 204 15.07 -6.97 4.10
C ALA A 204 16.00 -7.73 3.13
N MET A 205 16.16 -9.04 3.32
CA MET A 205 16.99 -9.87 2.44
C MET A 205 16.43 -10.01 1.02
N ILE A 206 15.11 -10.09 0.87
CA ILE A 206 14.44 -10.09 -0.43
C ILE A 206 14.79 -8.80 -1.18
N ILE A 207 14.68 -7.65 -0.50
CA ILE A 207 14.99 -6.36 -1.09
C ILE A 207 16.47 -6.27 -1.45
N ASP A 208 17.36 -6.68 -0.55
CA ASP A 208 18.80 -6.62 -0.82
C ASP A 208 19.24 -7.58 -1.93
N GLY A 209 18.64 -8.76 -1.99
CA GLY A 209 18.95 -9.81 -2.95
C GLY A 209 18.23 -9.72 -4.30
N ILE A 210 17.27 -8.77 -4.46
CA ILE A 210 16.52 -8.67 -5.71
C ILE A 210 17.37 -8.12 -6.84
N LYS A 211 17.28 -8.76 -8.00
CA LYS A 211 17.86 -8.31 -9.27
C LYS A 211 16.80 -8.29 -10.35
N TYR A 212 16.77 -7.23 -11.12
CA TYR A 212 15.86 -7.06 -12.25
C TYR A 212 16.58 -7.30 -13.56
N GLU A 213 15.94 -8.05 -14.46
CA GLU A 213 16.38 -8.30 -15.81
C GLU A 213 15.27 -7.96 -16.78
N LYS A 214 15.58 -7.30 -17.90
CA LYS A 214 14.62 -7.01 -18.94
C LYS A 214 14.03 -8.30 -19.50
N LEU A 215 12.76 -8.30 -19.83
CA LEU A 215 12.16 -9.40 -20.59
C LEU A 215 12.64 -9.33 -22.03
N GLU A 216 13.17 -10.44 -22.52
CA GLU A 216 13.66 -10.62 -23.88
C GLU A 216 13.08 -11.91 -24.47
N THR A 217 11.74 -11.98 -24.53
CA THR A 217 11.02 -13.13 -25.11
C THR A 217 10.99 -13.10 -26.63
N GLY A 218 11.34 -11.95 -27.23
CA GLY A 218 11.21 -11.68 -28.67
C GLY A 218 9.80 -11.22 -29.07
N ASN A 219 8.88 -11.11 -28.12
CA ASN A 219 7.54 -10.60 -28.33
C ASN A 219 7.39 -9.21 -27.70
N GLN A 220 7.38 -8.17 -28.53
CA GLN A 220 7.33 -6.78 -28.05
C GLN A 220 6.12 -6.48 -27.15
N THR A 221 4.97 -7.11 -27.36
CA THR A 221 3.78 -6.90 -26.52
C THR A 221 3.91 -7.52 -25.13
N VAL A 222 4.80 -8.49 -24.97
CA VAL A 222 5.14 -9.10 -23.69
C VAL A 222 6.29 -8.36 -23.03
N ASP A 223 7.30 -7.99 -23.81
CA ASP A 223 8.56 -7.43 -23.32
C ASP A 223 8.47 -5.93 -23.00
N CYS A 224 7.48 -5.22 -23.56
CA CYS A 224 7.32 -3.78 -23.39
C CYS A 224 5.86 -3.39 -23.13
N TRP A 225 5.69 -2.29 -22.42
CA TRP A 225 4.42 -1.58 -22.36
C TRP A 225 4.16 -0.86 -23.69
N SER A 226 2.92 -0.98 -24.20
CA SER A 226 2.53 -0.27 -25.42
C SER A 226 2.21 1.19 -25.13
N MET A 227 2.74 2.12 -25.92
CA MET A 227 2.37 3.54 -25.85
C MET A 227 0.92 3.81 -26.26
N GLU A 228 0.29 2.91 -27.01
CA GLU A 228 -1.13 3.04 -27.40
C GLU A 228 -2.06 3.06 -26.19
N LEU A 229 -1.65 2.42 -25.06
CA LEU A 229 -2.39 2.44 -23.81
C LEU A 229 -2.60 3.86 -23.24
N PHE A 230 -1.76 4.84 -23.62
CA PHE A 230 -2.00 6.23 -23.25
C PHE A 230 -3.21 6.84 -23.98
N LYS A 231 -3.53 6.35 -25.17
CA LYS A 231 -4.70 6.80 -25.96
C LYS A 231 -6.00 6.20 -25.42
N ASP A 232 -5.93 4.93 -24.96
CA ASP A 232 -7.08 4.20 -24.44
C ASP A 232 -7.37 4.57 -22.97
N ALA A 233 -6.43 5.21 -22.31
CA ALA A 233 -6.64 5.81 -21.02
C ALA A 233 -7.55 7.04 -21.19
N GLU A 234 -8.85 6.82 -21.46
CA GLU A 234 -9.86 7.75 -21.02
C GLU A 234 -9.63 7.90 -19.52
N ILE A 235 -8.89 8.94 -19.15
CA ILE A 235 -8.81 9.37 -17.77
C ILE A 235 -10.19 9.95 -17.49
N THR A 236 -11.15 9.07 -17.30
CA THR A 236 -12.41 9.40 -16.69
C THR A 236 -12.02 9.76 -15.28
N SER A 237 -11.82 11.05 -15.05
CA SER A 237 -11.49 11.55 -13.75
C SER A 237 -12.67 11.31 -12.83
N TYR A 238 -12.55 10.24 -12.05
CA TYR A 238 -13.49 9.93 -11.01
C TYR A 238 -13.35 10.90 -9.86
N ILE A 239 -14.46 11.14 -9.24
CA ILE A 239 -14.69 11.76 -7.96
C ILE A 239 -13.62 11.34 -6.94
N GLY A 240 -12.58 12.11 -6.78
CA GLY A 240 -11.55 11.84 -5.79
C GLY A 240 -10.29 12.63 -5.99
N PRO A 241 -9.52 12.41 -7.04
CA PRO A 241 -8.30 13.19 -7.23
C PRO A 241 -8.63 14.64 -7.58
N GLU A 242 -7.91 15.54 -6.98
CA GLU A 242 -7.88 16.92 -7.44
C GLU A 242 -7.29 16.94 -8.85
N LEU A 243 -7.96 17.55 -9.80
CA LEU A 243 -7.43 17.75 -11.15
C LEU A 243 -6.63 19.05 -11.19
N VAL A 244 -5.36 18.94 -11.49
CA VAL A 244 -4.51 20.09 -11.76
C VAL A 244 -4.62 20.44 -13.23
N ALA A 245 -5.25 21.60 -13.51
CA ALA A 245 -5.22 22.19 -14.84
C ALA A 245 -3.83 22.80 -15.08
N LEU A 246 -3.21 22.43 -16.18
CA LEU A 246 -1.94 22.99 -16.60
C LEU A 246 -2.19 24.21 -17.48
N LYS A 247 -1.63 25.34 -17.09
CA LYS A 247 -1.81 26.62 -17.79
C LYS A 247 -1.08 26.64 -19.12
N ASP A 248 0.08 26.02 -19.18
CA ASP A 248 0.87 25.82 -20.37
C ASP A 248 1.10 24.33 -20.59
N SER A 249 0.17 23.68 -21.30
CA SER A 249 0.23 22.26 -21.63
C SER A 249 1.42 21.86 -22.52
N GLY A 250 2.31 22.79 -22.82
CA GLY A 250 3.49 22.55 -23.64
C GLY A 250 4.53 21.60 -23.04
N LYS A 251 4.40 21.22 -21.77
CA LYS A 251 5.36 20.36 -21.06
C LYS A 251 4.76 19.06 -20.53
N SER A 252 3.46 18.83 -20.69
CA SER A 252 2.81 17.62 -20.20
C SER A 252 2.12 16.85 -21.32
N LEU A 253 1.97 15.51 -21.13
CA LEU A 253 1.21 14.66 -22.04
C LEU A 253 -0.28 14.96 -22.05
N TYR A 254 -0.82 15.50 -20.96
CA TYR A 254 -2.24 15.77 -20.78
C TYR A 254 -2.47 17.22 -20.41
N ASP A 255 -3.64 17.75 -20.74
CA ASP A 255 -4.10 19.09 -20.36
C ASP A 255 -4.48 19.21 -18.88
N TYR A 256 -4.81 18.08 -18.24
CA TYR A 256 -5.05 17.96 -16.80
C TYR A 256 -4.29 16.77 -16.24
N ILE A 257 -3.81 16.89 -15.01
CA ILE A 257 -3.16 15.80 -14.29
C ILE A 257 -4.01 15.43 -13.07
N PRO A 258 -4.44 14.17 -12.94
CA PRO A 258 -5.06 13.69 -11.71
C PRO A 258 -4.01 13.56 -10.63
N VAL A 259 -4.29 14.09 -9.43
CA VAL A 259 -3.40 14.03 -8.27
C VAL A 259 -4.15 13.54 -7.05
N ASP A 260 -3.51 12.69 -6.27
CA ASP A 260 -4.11 12.04 -5.10
C ASP A 260 -3.77 12.77 -3.79
N SER A 261 -2.89 13.77 -3.88
CA SER A 261 -2.43 14.53 -2.72
C SER A 261 -2.08 15.98 -3.05
N SER A 262 -2.05 16.82 -2.02
CA SER A 262 -1.58 18.20 -2.15
C SER A 262 -0.10 18.28 -2.52
N VAL A 263 0.69 17.28 -2.13
CA VAL A 263 2.12 17.17 -2.48
C VAL A 263 2.27 16.99 -3.99
N GLU A 264 1.52 16.06 -4.58
CA GLU A 264 1.51 15.84 -6.02
C GLU A 264 1.00 17.07 -6.79
N SER A 265 -0.06 17.73 -6.27
CA SER A 265 -0.59 18.96 -6.86
C SER A 265 0.45 20.06 -6.93
N GLN A 266 1.19 20.26 -5.84
CA GLN A 266 2.27 21.26 -5.80
C GLN A 266 3.43 20.86 -6.71
N PHE A 267 3.82 19.58 -6.67
CA PHE A 267 4.89 19.04 -7.51
C PHE A 267 4.62 19.24 -9.02
N ALA A 268 3.39 18.96 -9.47
CA ALA A 268 2.99 19.19 -10.85
C ALA A 268 3.10 20.67 -11.27
N ARG A 269 2.66 21.59 -10.41
CA ARG A 269 2.76 23.05 -10.65
C ARG A 269 4.20 23.54 -10.69
N ASP A 270 5.03 23.01 -9.80
CA ASP A 270 6.45 23.36 -9.75
C ASP A 270 7.18 22.86 -11.00
N LEU A 271 6.90 21.63 -11.48
CA LEU A 271 7.44 21.12 -12.74
C LEU A 271 6.99 21.96 -13.93
N GLU A 272 5.73 22.39 -13.98
CA GLU A 272 5.24 23.26 -15.05
C GLU A 272 6.00 24.59 -15.09
N SER A 273 6.31 25.18 -13.93
CA SER A 273 6.95 26.49 -13.82
C SER A 273 8.44 26.48 -14.14
N ARG A 274 9.13 25.34 -14.03
CA ARG A 274 10.58 25.22 -14.23
C ARG A 274 10.95 25.29 -15.72
N GLU A 275 11.91 26.15 -16.08
CA GLU A 275 12.37 26.32 -17.46
C GLU A 275 13.15 25.13 -18.00
N ASP A 276 13.89 24.44 -17.12
CA ASP A 276 14.68 23.26 -17.46
C ASP A 276 13.84 21.98 -17.63
N VAL A 277 12.57 21.96 -17.22
CA VAL A 277 11.63 20.87 -17.48
C VAL A 277 11.12 20.95 -18.93
N LYS A 278 11.37 19.90 -19.69
CA LYS A 278 10.92 19.78 -21.10
C LYS A 278 9.65 18.94 -21.23
N LEU A 279 9.55 17.89 -20.44
CA LEU A 279 8.39 17.01 -20.41
C LEU A 279 8.20 16.45 -19.01
N PHE A 280 6.97 16.33 -18.57
CA PHE A 280 6.60 15.54 -17.39
C PHE A 280 5.20 14.96 -17.54
N PHE A 281 4.96 13.83 -16.91
CA PHE A 281 3.62 13.22 -16.86
C PHE A 281 3.52 12.26 -15.68
N LYS A 282 2.30 12.12 -15.15
CA LYS A 282 2.01 11.07 -14.17
C LYS A 282 1.98 9.72 -14.90
N LEU A 283 2.70 8.74 -14.36
CA LEU A 283 2.70 7.39 -14.90
C LEU A 283 1.33 6.75 -14.65
N PRO A 284 0.72 6.16 -15.68
CA PRO A 284 -0.61 5.61 -15.54
C PRO A 284 -0.62 4.36 -14.65
N PHE A 285 -1.79 4.05 -14.06
CA PHE A 285 -1.96 2.94 -13.12
C PHE A 285 -1.58 1.56 -13.69
N TRP A 286 -1.65 1.39 -15.00
CA TRP A 286 -1.26 0.14 -15.68
C TRP A 286 0.26 0.00 -15.84
N PHE A 287 1.03 1.07 -15.65
CA PHE A 287 2.49 1.02 -15.66
C PHE A 287 2.97 0.51 -14.29
N VAL A 288 3.05 -0.80 -14.14
CA VAL A 288 3.37 -1.45 -12.88
C VAL A 288 4.65 -2.27 -12.97
N ILE A 289 5.42 -2.25 -11.93
CA ILE A 289 6.64 -3.04 -11.73
C ILE A 289 6.29 -4.20 -10.82
N ASP A 290 6.55 -5.42 -11.27
CA ASP A 290 6.38 -6.60 -10.43
C ASP A 290 7.48 -6.67 -9.37
N THR A 291 7.06 -6.84 -8.12
CA THR A 291 7.98 -7.01 -6.99
C THR A 291 7.58 -8.24 -6.17
N PRO A 292 8.49 -8.81 -5.37
CA PRO A 292 8.15 -9.91 -4.46
C PRO A 292 7.07 -9.56 -3.43
N LEU A 293 6.81 -8.26 -3.26
CA LEU A 293 5.86 -7.72 -2.29
C LEU A 293 4.54 -7.24 -2.93
N GLY A 294 4.31 -7.61 -4.20
CA GLY A 294 3.21 -7.14 -5.02
C GLY A 294 3.62 -6.05 -6.00
N THR A 295 2.69 -5.53 -6.78
CA THR A 295 2.97 -4.53 -7.80
C THR A 295 3.33 -3.17 -7.19
N TYR A 296 4.21 -2.44 -7.87
CA TYR A 296 4.60 -1.06 -7.57
C TYR A 296 4.35 -0.18 -8.79
N ASN A 297 3.69 0.94 -8.62
CA ASN A 297 3.46 1.94 -9.65
C ASN A 297 4.14 3.24 -9.22
N PRO A 298 5.20 3.69 -9.89
CA PRO A 298 5.84 4.98 -9.62
C PRO A 298 4.96 6.14 -10.10
N ASP A 299 5.12 7.33 -9.50
CA ASP A 299 4.22 8.45 -9.76
C ASP A 299 4.51 9.18 -11.07
N TRP A 300 5.78 9.54 -11.34
CA TRP A 300 6.11 10.53 -12.37
C TRP A 300 7.24 10.08 -13.28
N ALA A 301 7.15 10.50 -14.55
CA ALA A 301 8.25 10.53 -15.49
C ALA A 301 8.56 11.99 -15.87
N VAL A 302 9.84 12.38 -15.79
CA VAL A 302 10.27 13.77 -16.00
C VAL A 302 11.52 13.83 -16.85
N VAL A 303 11.53 14.73 -17.83
CA VAL A 303 12.69 15.03 -18.68
C VAL A 303 13.17 16.45 -18.37
N LEU A 304 14.39 16.55 -17.86
CA LEU A 304 15.09 17.82 -17.68
C LEU A 304 16.10 18.03 -18.79
N GLN A 305 16.30 19.25 -19.17
CA GLN A 305 17.36 19.64 -20.09
C GLN A 305 17.94 20.99 -19.69
N ASP A 306 19.19 20.96 -19.29
CA ASP A 306 20.08 22.11 -19.15
C ASP A 306 21.17 22.00 -20.24
N SER A 307 22.40 21.69 -19.91
CA SER A 307 23.46 21.34 -20.86
C SER A 307 23.30 19.95 -21.47
N THR A 308 22.77 19.01 -20.69
CA THR A 308 22.49 17.63 -21.09
C THR A 308 21.04 17.27 -20.75
N ARG A 309 20.48 16.30 -21.48
CA ARG A 309 19.13 15.77 -21.21
C ARG A 309 19.22 14.69 -20.14
N VAL A 310 18.43 14.82 -19.07
CA VAL A 310 18.39 13.86 -17.95
C VAL A 310 16.97 13.37 -17.74
N TYR A 311 16.83 12.05 -17.53
CA TYR A 311 15.57 11.37 -17.42
C TYR A 311 15.35 10.87 -16.00
N PHE A 312 14.20 11.24 -15.40
CA PHE A 312 13.82 10.83 -14.06
C PHE A 312 12.54 10.01 -14.08
N VAL A 313 12.49 9.03 -13.19
CA VAL A 313 11.25 8.50 -12.64
C VAL A 313 11.23 8.92 -11.17
N ALA A 314 10.17 9.57 -10.76
CA ALA A 314 10.08 10.12 -9.40
C ALA A 314 8.86 9.55 -8.65
N GLU A 315 9.06 9.39 -7.36
CA GLU A 315 8.02 9.08 -6.37
C GLU A 315 7.87 10.27 -5.43
N THR A 316 6.66 10.75 -5.26
CA THR A 316 6.38 11.93 -4.42
C THR A 316 5.93 11.53 -3.03
N LYS A 317 6.59 12.08 -2.00
CA LYS A 317 6.24 11.85 -0.60
C LYS A 317 6.32 13.17 0.16
N SER A 318 5.46 13.35 1.18
CA SER A 318 5.53 14.55 2.02
C SER A 318 6.85 14.59 2.79
N GLU A 319 7.34 15.79 3.09
CA GLU A 319 8.55 15.96 3.93
C GLU A 319 8.41 15.27 5.29
N THR A 320 7.21 15.28 5.88
CA THR A 320 6.93 14.59 7.13
C THR A 320 7.10 13.08 7.01
N GLN A 321 6.68 12.48 5.89
CA GLN A 321 6.88 11.04 5.64
C GLN A 321 8.36 10.68 5.44
N LEU A 322 9.16 11.61 4.89
CA LEU A 322 10.59 11.38 4.65
C LEU A 322 11.45 11.66 5.89
N LYS A 323 11.11 12.67 6.70
CA LYS A 323 11.95 13.16 7.80
C LYS A 323 11.45 12.76 9.19
N ASP A 324 10.14 12.59 9.37
CA ASP A 324 9.54 12.32 10.69
C ASP A 324 9.44 10.82 10.96
N HIS A 325 10.13 10.36 11.99
CA HIS A 325 10.10 8.97 12.43
C HIS A 325 8.72 8.52 12.96
N THR A 326 7.83 9.44 13.29
CA THR A 326 6.48 9.13 13.79
C THR A 326 5.45 8.94 12.68
N GLN A 327 5.71 9.49 11.48
CA GLN A 327 4.85 9.39 10.29
C GLN A 327 5.51 8.61 9.15
N ARG A 328 6.38 7.66 9.48
CA ARG A 328 7.05 6.82 8.48
C ARG A 328 6.05 6.13 7.55
N LEU A 329 6.44 6.03 6.31
CA LEU A 329 5.81 5.13 5.34
C LEU A 329 5.61 3.75 5.95
N ARG A 330 4.50 3.11 5.63
CA ARG A 330 4.30 1.71 6.01
C ARG A 330 5.48 0.88 5.50
N PRO A 331 6.03 -0.05 6.29
CA PRO A 331 7.21 -0.83 5.88
C PRO A 331 7.05 -1.47 4.50
N LEU A 332 5.85 -1.95 4.19
CA LEU A 332 5.54 -2.54 2.88
C LEU A 332 5.69 -1.55 1.73
N GLU A 333 5.24 -0.32 1.90
CA GLU A 333 5.34 0.74 0.89
C GLU A 333 6.79 1.16 0.67
N GLN A 334 7.53 1.38 1.75
CA GLN A 334 8.96 1.69 1.69
C GLN A 334 9.74 0.58 0.96
N ASN A 335 9.42 -0.67 1.25
CA ASN A 335 10.05 -1.82 0.62
C ASN A 335 9.73 -1.92 -0.88
N LYS A 336 8.50 -1.59 -1.31
CA LYS A 336 8.14 -1.50 -2.73
C LYS A 336 8.90 -0.38 -3.45
N ILE A 337 9.07 0.78 -2.82
CA ILE A 337 9.87 1.89 -3.35
C ILE A 337 11.33 1.46 -3.55
N GLU A 338 11.93 0.75 -2.60
CA GLU A 338 13.29 0.21 -2.75
C GLU A 338 13.39 -0.82 -3.90
N CYS A 339 12.36 -1.64 -4.11
CA CYS A 339 12.30 -2.49 -5.29
C CYS A 339 12.24 -1.68 -6.58
N GLY A 340 11.42 -0.61 -6.63
CA GLY A 340 11.36 0.33 -7.74
C GLY A 340 12.70 0.98 -8.05
N LYS A 341 13.42 1.42 -7.03
CA LYS A 341 14.78 1.97 -7.16
C LYS A 341 15.75 0.98 -7.80
N LYS A 342 15.73 -0.28 -7.38
CA LYS A 342 16.56 -1.34 -7.99
C LYS A 342 16.13 -1.68 -9.42
N HIS A 343 14.82 -1.63 -9.71
CA HIS A 343 14.31 -1.82 -11.06
C HIS A 343 14.87 -0.75 -12.00
N PHE A 344 14.75 0.54 -11.67
CA PHE A 344 15.26 1.60 -12.51
C PHE A 344 16.79 1.68 -12.55
N ALA A 345 17.49 1.21 -11.53
CA ALA A 345 18.95 1.07 -11.56
C ALA A 345 19.41 0.03 -12.61
N SER A 346 18.55 -0.89 -13.02
CA SER A 346 18.83 -1.84 -14.13
C SER A 346 18.59 -1.22 -15.52
N MET A 347 18.00 -0.02 -15.61
CA MET A 347 17.74 0.70 -16.85
C MET A 347 18.83 1.73 -17.08
N GLN A 348 19.31 1.82 -18.31
CA GLN A 348 20.32 2.80 -18.70
C GLN A 348 19.72 4.21 -18.75
N ASP A 349 20.48 5.18 -18.25
CA ASP A 349 20.18 6.62 -18.37
C ASP A 349 18.87 7.09 -17.74
N VAL A 350 18.33 6.35 -16.76
CA VAL A 350 17.14 6.76 -15.98
C VAL A 350 17.51 6.83 -14.52
N GLN A 351 17.22 7.96 -13.88
CA GLN A 351 17.42 8.16 -12.45
C GLN A 351 16.08 7.99 -11.72
N PHE A 352 16.05 7.14 -10.71
CA PHE A 352 14.89 7.05 -9.82
C PHE A 352 15.15 7.86 -8.55
N LYS A 353 14.21 8.74 -8.20
CA LYS A 353 14.28 9.56 -6.98
C LYS A 353 12.97 9.55 -6.20
N VAL A 354 13.08 9.50 -4.89
CA VAL A 354 11.97 9.80 -3.98
C VAL A 354 12.12 11.24 -3.53
N VAL A 355 11.12 12.06 -3.78
CA VAL A 355 11.21 13.51 -3.63
C VAL A 355 9.99 14.09 -2.93
N SER A 356 10.17 15.18 -2.21
CA SER A 356 9.07 15.98 -1.66
C SER A 356 8.80 17.26 -2.46
N ASP A 357 9.79 17.67 -3.27
CA ASP A 357 9.77 18.92 -4.01
C ASP A 357 10.42 18.74 -5.38
N ALA A 358 9.91 19.41 -6.40
CA ALA A 358 10.44 19.34 -7.75
C ALA A 358 11.88 19.85 -7.88
N ARG A 359 12.33 20.70 -6.96
CA ARG A 359 13.72 21.23 -6.90
C ARG A 359 14.76 20.15 -6.56
N GLU A 360 14.33 19.05 -5.97
CA GLU A 360 15.21 17.92 -5.68
C GLU A 360 15.61 17.13 -6.95
N LEU A 361 14.87 17.33 -8.05
CA LEU A 361 15.27 16.83 -9.36
C LEU A 361 16.32 17.76 -9.96
N THR A 362 17.58 17.39 -9.80
CA THR A 362 18.71 18.15 -10.32
C THR A 362 19.48 17.34 -11.36
N PRO A 363 19.94 17.96 -12.47
CA PRO A 363 20.75 17.29 -13.49
C PRO A 363 22.10 16.79 -12.96
N TYR A 364 22.58 17.41 -11.90
CA TYR A 364 23.85 17.09 -11.27
C TYR A 364 23.57 16.34 -9.96
N GLY A 365 24.01 15.07 -9.91
CA GLY A 365 23.95 14.30 -8.67
C GLY A 365 24.83 14.95 -7.60
N HIS A 366 24.21 15.28 -6.50
CA HIS A 366 24.90 15.52 -5.23
C HIS A 366 24.78 14.27 -4.37
#